data_b09d3e289239c2cebb39e43be26246a5
#
_entry.id   b09d3e289239c2cebb39e43be26246a5
#
_cell.length_a   1.000
_cell.length_b   1.000
_cell.length_c   1.000
_cell.angle_alpha   90.00
_cell.angle_beta   90.00
_cell.angle_gamma   90.00
#
_symmetry.space_group_name_H-M   'P 1'
#
loop_
_entity.id
_entity.type
_entity.pdbx_description
1 polymer ?
#
loop_
_entity_poly.entity_id
_entity_poly.type
_entity_poly.pdbx_seq_one_letter_code
_entity_poly.pdbx_strand_id
1 'polypeptide(L)'
;MTTPAIIIGIIYVLAMTTSTVPLAVGLEPKGESKASRQVLVALVFAATQALMALLGYLIGTMIDYLFGDLLRYLVFGLMLIVAIKMIVDAMKVLKAKRLYSFNSNWGFLLLGILSGMNTLLLSVGCEGFMPFGKWYFLAVALAGFFWAIISVRKVYTPKMLRATSFVEFSGGVFLIVVAILFLFTDII
;
A
#
# COMPACT_ATOMS: atom_id res chain seq x y z
N MET A 1 0.84 24.94 5.13
CA MET A 1 1.26 23.72 4.37
C MET A 1 1.79 24.15 3.02
N THR A 2 3.00 23.74 2.69
CA THR A 2 3.58 24.05 1.38
C THR A 2 3.06 23.07 0.33
N THR A 3 2.76 23.54 -0.86
CA THR A 3 2.27 22.70 -1.99
C THR A 3 3.12 21.44 -2.22
N PRO A 4 4.47 21.48 -2.11
CA PRO A 4 5.29 20.27 -2.29
C PRO A 4 5.04 19.19 -1.25
N ALA A 5 4.76 19.53 0.00
CA ALA A 5 4.48 18.53 1.05
C ALA A 5 3.21 17.73 0.76
N ILE A 6 2.17 18.38 0.22
CA ILE A 6 0.93 17.72 -0.17
C ILE A 6 1.19 16.73 -1.31
N ILE A 7 1.95 17.13 -2.32
CA ILE A 7 2.28 16.27 -3.46
C ILE A 7 3.07 15.03 -3.01
N ILE A 8 4.08 15.21 -2.16
CA ILE A 8 4.87 14.11 -1.60
C ILE A 8 3.96 13.17 -0.80
N GLY A 9 3.06 13.71 0.03
CA GLY A 9 2.11 12.91 0.80
C GLY A 9 1.15 12.09 -0.07
N ILE A 10 0.64 12.67 -1.17
CA ILE A 10 -0.21 11.94 -2.13
C ILE A 10 0.58 10.80 -2.78
N ILE A 11 1.80 11.08 -3.26
CA ILE A 11 2.67 10.07 -3.88
C ILE A 11 2.97 8.96 -2.88
N TYR A 12 3.26 9.31 -1.63
CA TYR A 12 3.52 8.36 -0.56
C TYR A 12 2.33 7.43 -0.33
N VAL A 13 1.12 7.98 -0.15
CA VAL A 13 -0.11 7.19 0.05
C VAL A 13 -0.40 6.29 -1.14
N LEU A 14 -0.24 6.80 -2.35
CA LEU A 14 -0.42 5.99 -3.56
C LEU A 14 0.63 4.87 -3.65
N ALA A 15 1.90 5.17 -3.39
CA ALA A 15 2.98 4.19 -3.47
C ALA A 15 2.80 3.06 -2.45
N MET A 16 2.49 3.38 -1.19
CA MET A 16 2.35 2.34 -0.15
C MET A 16 1.16 1.41 -0.39
N THR A 17 0.12 1.86 -1.09
CA THR A 17 -1.08 1.07 -1.39
C THR A 17 -1.00 0.29 -2.71
N THR A 18 0.05 0.46 -3.53
CA THR A 18 0.23 -0.25 -4.82
C THR A 18 0.33 -1.76 -4.67
N SER A 19 0.76 -2.28 -3.51
CA SER A 19 0.78 -3.71 -3.20
C SER A 19 -0.60 -4.38 -3.27
N THR A 20 -1.68 -3.59 -3.25
CA THR A 20 -3.05 -4.06 -3.49
C THR A 20 -3.25 -4.56 -4.93
N VAL A 21 -2.55 -3.97 -5.90
CA VAL A 21 -2.75 -4.24 -7.34
C VAL A 21 -2.50 -5.70 -7.71
N PRO A 22 -1.33 -6.31 -7.43
CA PRO A 22 -1.07 -7.69 -7.81
C PRO A 22 -1.94 -8.70 -7.05
N LEU A 23 -2.35 -8.37 -5.82
CA LEU A 23 -3.19 -9.25 -5.02
C LEU A 23 -4.65 -9.21 -5.49
N ALA A 24 -5.15 -8.06 -5.91
CA ALA A 24 -6.51 -7.90 -6.40
C ALA A 24 -6.71 -8.46 -7.82
N VAL A 25 -5.69 -8.43 -8.69
CA VAL A 25 -5.74 -9.02 -10.05
C VAL A 25 -5.76 -10.55 -10.01
N GLY A 26 -5.19 -11.17 -9.00
CA GLY A 26 -5.24 -12.62 -8.82
C GLY A 26 -6.62 -13.15 -8.39
N LEU A 27 -7.56 -12.28 -8.10
CA LEU A 27 -8.92 -12.62 -7.70
C LEU A 27 -9.82 -12.77 -8.93
N GLU A 28 -9.66 -13.85 -9.70
CA GLU A 28 -10.65 -14.21 -10.71
C GLU A 28 -11.96 -14.58 -10.03
N PRO A 29 -13.05 -13.84 -10.26
CA PRO A 29 -14.36 -14.30 -9.88
C PRO A 29 -14.74 -15.44 -10.84
N LYS A 30 -14.66 -16.68 -10.40
CA LYS A 30 -15.26 -17.80 -11.12
C LYS A 30 -16.77 -17.58 -11.15
N GLY A 31 -17.31 -17.33 -12.34
CA GLY A 31 -18.71 -17.06 -12.58
C GLY A 31 -19.00 -15.57 -12.80
N GLU A 32 -20.20 -15.28 -13.31
CA GLU A 32 -20.69 -13.93 -13.58
C GLU A 32 -20.48 -13.03 -12.36
N SER A 33 -19.41 -12.23 -12.37
CA SER A 33 -19.10 -11.30 -11.28
C SER A 33 -20.08 -10.15 -11.34
N LYS A 34 -21.13 -10.23 -10.54
CA LYS A 34 -22.01 -9.08 -10.32
C LYS A 34 -21.13 -7.92 -9.84
N ALA A 35 -21.35 -6.73 -10.41
CA ALA A 35 -20.62 -5.51 -10.05
C ALA A 35 -20.58 -5.27 -8.53
N SER A 36 -21.63 -5.71 -7.80
CA SER A 36 -21.71 -5.69 -6.35
C SER A 36 -20.56 -6.43 -5.64
N ARG A 37 -20.13 -7.59 -6.19
CA ARG A 37 -19.04 -8.37 -5.59
C ARG A 37 -17.67 -7.71 -5.78
N GLN A 38 -17.47 -7.04 -6.93
CA GLN A 38 -16.24 -6.27 -7.17
C GLN A 38 -16.13 -5.10 -6.21
N VAL A 39 -17.24 -4.39 -5.96
CA VAL A 39 -17.30 -3.28 -4.99
C VAL A 39 -17.05 -3.81 -3.58
N LEU A 40 -17.64 -4.96 -3.20
CA LEU A 40 -17.43 -5.56 -1.90
C LEU A 40 -15.95 -5.91 -1.66
N VAL A 41 -15.29 -6.53 -2.63
CA VAL A 41 -13.85 -6.82 -2.55
C VAL A 41 -13.05 -5.53 -2.39
N ALA A 42 -13.34 -4.50 -3.18
CA ALA A 42 -12.66 -3.21 -3.08
C ALA A 42 -12.88 -2.54 -1.71
N LEU A 43 -14.08 -2.65 -1.12
CA LEU A 43 -14.36 -2.16 0.22
C LEU A 43 -13.60 -2.93 1.30
N VAL A 44 -13.48 -4.25 1.17
CA VAL A 44 -12.67 -5.06 2.10
C VAL A 44 -11.21 -4.63 2.06
N PHE A 45 -10.64 -4.44 0.86
CA PHE A 45 -9.26 -3.93 0.73
C PHE A 45 -9.11 -2.52 1.30
N ALA A 46 -10.05 -1.62 1.04
CA ALA A 46 -10.03 -0.26 1.60
C ALA A 46 -10.08 -0.27 3.13
N ALA A 47 -10.98 -1.06 3.71
CA ALA A 47 -11.12 -1.17 5.17
C ALA A 47 -9.86 -1.77 5.82
N THR A 48 -9.29 -2.83 5.23
CA THR A 48 -8.05 -3.44 5.73
C THR A 48 -6.86 -2.49 5.61
N GLN A 49 -6.74 -1.72 4.53
CA GLN A 49 -5.71 -0.70 4.37
C GLN A 49 -5.83 0.40 5.43
N ALA A 50 -7.03 0.93 5.67
CA ALA A 50 -7.26 1.93 6.70
C ALA A 50 -6.97 1.41 8.12
N LEU A 51 -7.39 0.17 8.42
CA LEU A 51 -7.12 -0.48 9.70
C LEU A 51 -5.61 -0.67 9.91
N MET A 52 -4.90 -1.15 8.90
CA MET A 52 -3.44 -1.35 8.97
C MET A 52 -2.70 -0.01 9.10
N ALA A 53 -3.18 1.04 8.42
CA ALA A 53 -2.64 2.38 8.60
C ALA A 53 -2.84 2.89 10.04
N LEU A 54 -4.01 2.68 10.62
CA LEU A 54 -4.30 3.06 11.99
C LEU A 54 -3.41 2.30 12.99
N LEU A 55 -3.26 0.98 12.82
CA LEU A 55 -2.39 0.17 13.67
C LEU A 55 -0.93 0.61 13.56
N GLY A 56 -0.44 0.87 12.34
CA GLY A 56 0.91 1.37 12.12
C GLY A 56 1.14 2.73 12.80
N TYR A 57 0.18 3.64 12.69
CA TYR A 57 0.22 4.94 13.36
C TYR A 57 0.30 4.78 14.89
N LEU A 58 -0.56 3.94 15.48
CA LEU A 58 -0.53 3.70 16.93
C LEU A 58 0.81 3.10 17.39
N ILE A 59 1.39 2.19 16.62
CA ILE A 59 2.73 1.66 16.89
C ILE A 59 3.77 2.78 16.79
N GLY A 60 3.67 3.64 15.77
CA GLY A 60 4.57 4.77 15.55
C GLY A 60 4.56 5.74 16.72
N THR A 61 3.38 6.15 17.20
CA THR A 61 3.25 7.04 18.36
C THR A 61 3.87 6.45 19.64
N MET A 62 3.72 5.13 19.84
CA MET A 62 4.34 4.45 20.97
C MET A 62 5.87 4.43 20.84
N ILE A 63 6.40 4.20 19.65
CA ILE A 63 7.85 4.18 19.39
C ILE A 63 8.41 5.59 19.53
N ASP A 64 7.72 6.62 19.04
CA ASP A 64 8.14 8.01 19.16
C ASP A 64 8.26 8.44 20.63
N TYR A 65 7.27 8.09 21.44
CA TYR A 65 7.29 8.33 22.89
C TYR A 65 8.49 7.68 23.59
N LEU A 66 8.94 6.48 23.13
CA LEU A 66 10.03 5.73 23.76
C LEU A 66 11.42 6.14 23.25
N PHE A 67 11.55 6.47 21.97
CA PHE A 67 12.82 6.57 21.28
C PHE A 67 13.11 7.95 20.64
N GLY A 68 12.09 8.84 20.54
CA GLY A 68 12.26 10.20 20.02
C GLY A 68 13.02 10.24 18.69
N ASP A 69 14.17 10.91 18.67
CA ASP A 69 14.98 11.13 17.45
C ASP A 69 15.37 9.86 16.70
N LEU A 70 15.39 8.70 17.38
CA LEU A 70 15.72 7.42 16.77
C LEU A 70 14.60 6.96 15.80
N LEU A 71 13.37 7.43 15.98
CA LEU A 71 12.24 7.12 15.12
C LEU A 71 12.54 7.45 13.66
N ARG A 72 13.21 8.56 13.39
CA ARG A 72 13.56 9.00 12.02
C ARG A 72 14.38 7.93 11.27
N TYR A 73 15.40 7.37 11.91
CA TYR A 73 16.24 6.33 11.31
C TYR A 73 15.52 5.00 11.16
N LEU A 74 14.67 4.68 12.14
CA LEU A 74 13.83 3.48 12.08
C LEU A 74 12.85 3.56 10.92
N VAL A 75 12.16 4.67 10.74
CA VAL A 75 11.23 4.92 9.63
C VAL A 75 11.94 4.84 8.28
N PHE A 76 13.11 5.46 8.15
CA PHE A 76 13.93 5.34 6.95
C PHE A 76 14.26 3.88 6.63
N GLY A 77 14.69 3.11 7.63
CA GLY A 77 14.96 1.67 7.49
C GLY A 77 13.73 0.87 7.05
N LEU A 78 12.56 1.13 7.67
CA LEU A 78 11.30 0.48 7.31
C LEU A 78 10.89 0.81 5.87
N MET A 79 11.03 2.07 5.44
CA MET A 79 10.74 2.48 4.06
C MET A 79 11.62 1.74 3.07
N LEU A 80 12.92 1.60 3.33
CA LEU A 80 13.83 0.85 2.46
C LEU A 80 13.48 -0.63 2.40
N ILE A 81 13.18 -1.26 3.54
CA ILE A 81 12.80 -2.67 3.60
C ILE A 81 11.53 -2.91 2.78
N VAL A 82 10.51 -2.08 2.95
CA VAL A 82 9.26 -2.20 2.20
C VAL A 82 9.48 -1.94 0.71
N ALA A 83 10.27 -0.93 0.35
CA ALA A 83 10.58 -0.61 -1.03
C ALA A 83 11.32 -1.77 -1.75
N ILE A 84 12.34 -2.33 -1.12
CA ILE A 84 13.07 -3.49 -1.65
C ILE A 84 12.14 -4.70 -1.78
N LYS A 85 11.31 -4.96 -0.75
CA LYS A 85 10.30 -6.03 -0.80
C LYS A 85 9.36 -5.85 -1.98
N MET A 86 8.85 -4.64 -2.23
CA MET A 86 7.94 -4.35 -3.35
C MET A 86 8.62 -4.60 -4.70
N ILE A 87 9.88 -4.18 -4.87
CA ILE A 87 10.65 -4.44 -6.09
C ILE A 87 10.85 -5.95 -6.31
N VAL A 88 11.20 -6.70 -5.26
CA VAL A 88 11.36 -8.16 -5.32
C VAL A 88 10.03 -8.84 -5.63
N ASP A 89 8.94 -8.40 -5.02
CA ASP A 89 7.60 -8.96 -5.26
C ASP A 89 7.12 -8.65 -6.68
N ALA A 90 7.38 -7.46 -7.22
CA ALA A 90 7.14 -7.12 -8.61
C ALA A 90 7.84 -8.07 -9.59
N MET A 91 9.09 -8.44 -9.32
CA MET A 91 9.82 -9.42 -10.15
C MET A 91 9.23 -10.83 -10.06
N LYS A 92 8.68 -11.22 -8.90
CA LYS A 92 8.00 -12.52 -8.72
C LYS A 92 6.67 -12.59 -9.47
N VAL A 93 5.92 -11.49 -9.51
CA VAL A 93 4.68 -11.37 -10.30
C VAL A 93 4.95 -11.62 -11.77
N LEU A 94 6.02 -11.06 -12.33
CA LEU A 94 6.43 -11.28 -13.72
C LEU A 94 6.70 -12.76 -14.05
N LYS A 95 7.19 -13.53 -13.06
CA LYS A 95 7.46 -14.96 -13.23
C LYS A 95 6.21 -15.85 -13.03
N ALA A 96 5.02 -15.26 -12.93
CA ALA A 96 3.73 -15.93 -12.70
C ALA A 96 3.71 -16.88 -11.48
N LYS A 97 4.60 -16.67 -10.51
CA LYS A 97 4.73 -17.53 -9.33
C LYS A 97 3.72 -17.23 -8.22
N ARG A 98 2.95 -16.13 -8.34
CA ARG A 98 1.94 -15.75 -7.36
C ARG A 98 0.58 -15.57 -8.03
N LEU A 99 -0.20 -16.62 -8.00
CA LEU A 99 -1.63 -16.57 -8.28
C LEU A 99 -2.35 -17.10 -7.04
N TYR A 100 -3.05 -16.21 -6.37
CA TYR A 100 -3.92 -16.59 -5.27
C TYR A 100 -5.35 -16.71 -5.83
N SER A 101 -5.87 -17.91 -5.88
CA SER A 101 -7.26 -18.18 -6.25
C SER A 101 -8.04 -18.48 -4.97
N PHE A 102 -8.60 -17.45 -4.34
CA PHE A 102 -9.48 -17.62 -3.19
C PHE A 102 -10.93 -17.27 -3.57
N ASN A 103 -11.82 -18.25 -3.49
CA ASN A 103 -13.27 -18.07 -3.73
C ASN A 103 -14.06 -17.82 -2.45
N SER A 104 -13.39 -17.69 -1.30
CA SER A 104 -14.00 -17.52 0.01
C SER A 104 -13.89 -16.06 0.49
N ASN A 105 -14.89 -15.58 1.21
CA ASN A 105 -14.86 -14.26 1.85
C ASN A 105 -13.68 -14.11 2.81
N TRP A 106 -13.28 -15.20 3.49
CA TRP A 106 -12.08 -15.25 4.33
C TRP A 106 -10.79 -15.04 3.52
N GLY A 107 -10.76 -15.57 2.29
CA GLY A 107 -9.63 -15.37 1.39
C GLY A 107 -9.44 -13.90 1.01
N PHE A 108 -10.52 -13.16 0.77
CA PHE A 108 -10.45 -11.72 0.48
C PHE A 108 -9.93 -10.92 1.66
N LEU A 109 -10.37 -11.27 2.87
CA LEU A 109 -9.90 -10.62 4.09
C LEU A 109 -8.41 -10.88 4.32
N LEU A 110 -7.95 -12.13 4.17
CA LEU A 110 -6.53 -12.50 4.28
C LEU A 110 -5.67 -11.76 3.24
N LEU A 111 -6.13 -11.66 2.00
CA LEU A 111 -5.41 -10.92 0.96
C LEU A 111 -5.39 -9.41 1.25
N GLY A 112 -6.48 -8.87 1.79
CA GLY A 112 -6.53 -7.48 2.25
C GLY A 112 -5.52 -7.22 3.37
N ILE A 113 -5.41 -8.12 4.35
CA ILE A 113 -4.42 -8.05 5.44
C ILE A 113 -2.99 -8.12 4.86
N LEU A 114 -2.72 -9.09 3.98
CA LEU A 114 -1.40 -9.22 3.34
C LEU A 114 -1.01 -7.99 2.53
N SER A 115 -1.98 -7.41 1.80
CA SER A 115 -1.80 -6.13 1.11
C SER A 115 -1.50 -4.99 2.08
N GLY A 116 -2.19 -4.96 3.22
CA GLY A 116 -2.07 -3.93 4.24
C GLY A 116 -0.77 -3.99 5.07
N MET A 117 -0.01 -5.08 5.01
CA MET A 117 1.25 -5.19 5.77
C MET A 117 2.26 -4.10 5.40
N ASN A 118 2.38 -3.75 4.11
CA ASN A 118 3.25 -2.66 3.70
C ASN A 118 2.74 -1.31 4.24
N THR A 119 1.43 -1.11 4.20
CA THR A 119 0.77 0.08 4.75
C THR A 119 0.99 0.20 6.26
N LEU A 120 0.90 -0.91 7.01
CA LEU A 120 1.17 -0.93 8.44
C LEU A 120 2.60 -0.46 8.72
N LEU A 121 3.60 -1.08 8.07
CA LEU A 121 5.01 -0.75 8.30
C LEU A 121 5.34 0.71 7.95
N LEU A 122 4.78 1.21 6.84
CA LEU A 122 5.01 2.58 6.41
C LEU A 122 4.27 3.60 7.29
N SER A 123 3.11 3.23 7.83
CA SER A 123 2.34 4.12 8.72
C SER A 123 2.96 4.30 10.11
N VAL A 124 3.95 3.50 10.49
CA VAL A 124 4.76 3.72 11.71
C VAL A 124 5.45 5.08 11.68
N GLY A 125 5.88 5.54 10.50
CA GLY A 125 6.51 6.85 10.32
C GLY A 125 5.58 7.99 9.99
N CYS A 126 4.28 7.77 10.12
CA CYS A 126 3.28 8.66 9.57
C CYS A 126 3.18 10.01 10.29
N GLU A 127 3.57 10.12 11.56
CA GLU A 127 3.53 11.38 12.30
C GLU A 127 4.36 12.46 11.62
N GLY A 128 5.54 12.12 11.14
CA GLY A 128 6.39 13.03 10.39
C GLY A 128 5.91 13.32 8.96
N PHE A 129 4.99 12.54 8.42
CA PHE A 129 4.50 12.63 7.03
C PHE A 129 3.03 13.04 6.91
N MET A 130 2.37 13.48 7.96
CA MET A 130 0.96 13.83 7.92
C MET A 130 0.66 15.23 7.40
N PRO A 131 0.80 15.50 6.08
CA PRO A 131 0.25 16.72 5.52
C PRO A 131 -1.29 16.74 5.59
N PHE A 132 -1.93 15.58 5.82
CA PHE A 132 -3.38 15.41 5.80
C PHE A 132 -4.00 15.32 7.19
N GLY A 133 -3.22 15.26 8.28
CA GLY A 133 -3.75 15.08 9.64
C GLY A 133 -4.78 13.93 9.72
N LYS A 134 -5.97 14.19 10.23
CA LYS A 134 -7.05 13.19 10.37
C LYS A 134 -7.51 12.57 9.03
N TRP A 135 -7.28 13.24 7.91
CA TRP A 135 -7.68 12.77 6.57
C TRP A 135 -6.75 11.71 5.99
N TYR A 136 -5.60 11.46 6.63
CA TYR A 136 -4.64 10.46 6.17
C TYR A 136 -5.27 9.07 6.02
N PHE A 137 -5.99 8.59 7.01
CA PHE A 137 -6.63 7.27 6.98
C PHE A 137 -7.67 7.16 5.87
N LEU A 138 -8.42 8.25 5.64
CA LEU A 138 -9.37 8.33 4.54
C LEU A 138 -8.64 8.29 3.18
N ALA A 139 -7.54 9.02 3.03
CA ALA A 139 -6.75 9.01 1.82
C ALA A 139 -6.18 7.60 1.52
N VAL A 140 -5.70 6.89 2.54
CA VAL A 140 -5.23 5.51 2.43
C VAL A 140 -6.37 4.57 2.03
N ALA A 141 -7.55 4.69 2.65
CA ALA A 141 -8.72 3.89 2.30
C ALA A 141 -9.15 4.13 0.84
N LEU A 142 -9.21 5.39 0.41
CA LEU A 142 -9.58 5.76 -0.96
C LEU A 142 -8.55 5.26 -1.98
N ALA A 143 -7.26 5.37 -1.69
CA ALA A 143 -6.21 4.84 -2.57
C ALA A 143 -6.28 3.31 -2.67
N GLY A 144 -6.48 2.60 -1.55
CA GLY A 144 -6.67 1.16 -1.52
C GLY A 144 -7.92 0.72 -2.30
N PHE A 145 -9.04 1.44 -2.13
CA PHE A 145 -10.25 1.22 -2.90
C PHE A 145 -10.02 1.39 -4.41
N PHE A 146 -9.39 2.49 -4.79
CA PHE A 146 -9.09 2.81 -6.19
C PHE A 146 -8.23 1.72 -6.85
N TRP A 147 -7.14 1.31 -6.20
CA TRP A 147 -6.29 0.24 -6.72
C TRP A 147 -7.02 -1.10 -6.80
N ALA A 148 -7.82 -1.46 -5.79
CA ALA A 148 -8.57 -2.69 -5.78
C ALA A 148 -9.65 -2.72 -6.89
N ILE A 149 -10.44 -1.65 -7.05
CA ILE A 149 -11.52 -1.62 -8.04
C ILE A 149 -10.99 -1.68 -9.47
N ILE A 150 -9.86 -1.01 -9.75
CA ILE A 150 -9.22 -1.08 -11.06
C ILE A 150 -8.69 -2.48 -11.34
N SER A 151 -8.11 -3.12 -10.32
CA SER A 151 -7.45 -4.42 -10.46
C SER A 151 -8.44 -5.57 -10.61
N VAL A 152 -9.52 -5.58 -9.82
CA VAL A 152 -10.56 -6.62 -9.86
C VAL A 152 -11.35 -6.60 -11.17
N ARG A 153 -11.47 -5.44 -11.81
CA ARG A 153 -12.19 -5.31 -13.11
C ARG A 153 -11.42 -5.89 -14.30
N LYS A 154 -10.15 -6.21 -14.13
CA LYS A 154 -9.29 -6.61 -15.24
C LYS A 154 -9.12 -8.11 -15.30
N VAL A 155 -9.37 -8.67 -16.49
CA VAL A 155 -9.14 -10.09 -16.76
C VAL A 155 -7.65 -10.37 -16.76
N TYR A 156 -7.29 -11.50 -16.19
CA TYR A 156 -5.92 -11.98 -16.13
C TYR A 156 -5.34 -12.22 -17.53
N THR A 157 -4.38 -11.41 -17.94
CA THR A 157 -3.63 -11.56 -19.18
C THR A 157 -2.14 -11.34 -18.93
N PRO A 158 -1.24 -11.92 -19.74
CA PRO A 158 0.21 -11.68 -19.62
C PRO A 158 0.59 -10.19 -19.69
N LYS A 159 -0.13 -9.40 -20.48
CA LYS A 159 0.05 -7.94 -20.55
C LYS A 159 -0.33 -7.26 -19.23
N MET A 160 -1.38 -7.76 -18.59
CA MET A 160 -1.84 -7.23 -17.30
C MET A 160 -0.84 -7.54 -16.18
N LEU A 161 -0.24 -8.73 -16.17
CA LEU A 161 0.82 -9.06 -15.21
C LEU A 161 2.02 -8.11 -15.31
N ARG A 162 2.43 -7.77 -16.54
CA ARG A 162 3.50 -6.78 -16.73
C ARG A 162 3.11 -5.40 -16.21
N ALA A 163 1.87 -4.98 -16.47
CA ALA A 163 1.38 -3.69 -15.97
C ALA A 163 1.31 -3.66 -14.43
N THR A 164 0.81 -4.71 -13.78
CA THR A 164 0.75 -4.80 -12.31
C THR A 164 2.14 -4.83 -11.69
N SER A 165 3.05 -5.60 -12.26
CA SER A 165 4.44 -5.63 -11.83
C SER A 165 5.11 -4.27 -11.99
N PHE A 166 4.85 -3.56 -13.09
CA PHE A 166 5.39 -2.21 -13.30
C PHE A 166 4.85 -1.22 -12.26
N VAL A 167 3.56 -1.27 -11.92
CA VAL A 167 2.95 -0.41 -10.89
C VAL A 167 3.58 -0.68 -9.52
N GLU A 168 3.75 -1.95 -9.13
CA GLU A 168 4.37 -2.31 -7.86
C GLU A 168 5.86 -1.93 -7.82
N PHE A 169 6.58 -2.14 -8.91
CA PHE A 169 7.98 -1.73 -9.05
C PHE A 169 8.14 -0.21 -8.92
N SER A 170 7.31 0.56 -9.63
CA SER A 170 7.34 2.02 -9.57
C SER A 170 7.01 2.53 -8.16
N GLY A 171 6.05 1.90 -7.47
CA GLY A 171 5.75 2.20 -6.06
C GLY A 171 6.97 2.01 -5.16
N GLY A 172 7.70 0.90 -5.33
CA GLY A 172 8.95 0.65 -4.60
C GLY A 172 10.03 1.70 -4.89
N VAL A 173 10.23 2.07 -6.14
CA VAL A 173 11.20 3.13 -6.52
C VAL A 173 10.81 4.47 -5.91
N PHE A 174 9.53 4.86 -5.98
CA PHE A 174 9.05 6.09 -5.35
C PHE A 174 9.27 6.09 -3.84
N LEU A 175 9.06 4.96 -3.16
CA LEU A 175 9.33 4.86 -1.72
C LEU A 175 10.81 5.06 -1.40
N ILE A 176 11.74 4.57 -2.23
CA ILE A 176 13.17 4.86 -2.05
C ILE A 176 13.45 6.36 -2.14
N VAL A 177 12.90 7.02 -3.15
CA VAL A 177 13.06 8.47 -3.32
C VAL A 177 12.50 9.23 -2.11
N VAL A 178 11.31 8.88 -1.66
CA VAL A 178 10.69 9.48 -0.48
C VAL A 178 11.51 9.22 0.78
N ALA A 179 12.04 8.00 0.96
CA ALA A 179 12.90 7.66 2.10
C ALA A 179 14.16 8.53 2.14
N ILE A 180 14.81 8.73 0.99
CA ILE A 180 16.00 9.59 0.87
C ILE A 180 15.62 11.04 1.19
N LEU A 181 14.54 11.56 0.63
CA LEU A 181 14.06 12.90 0.92
C LEU A 181 13.76 13.08 2.42
N PHE A 182 13.14 12.08 3.03
CA PHE A 182 12.84 12.08 4.46
C PHE A 182 14.09 12.17 5.35
N LEU A 183 15.18 11.52 4.94
CA LEU A 183 16.42 11.53 5.70
C LEU A 183 17.16 12.87 5.61
N PHE A 184 17.18 13.48 4.40
CA PHE A 184 18.02 14.66 4.12
C PHE A 184 17.29 16.00 4.19
N THR A 185 15.98 16.01 4.23
CA THR A 185 15.21 17.25 4.32
C THR A 185 14.49 17.34 5.65
N ASP A 186 14.71 18.44 6.37
CA ASP A 186 13.88 18.81 7.52
C ASP A 186 12.51 19.34 7.03
N ILE A 187 11.92 18.65 6.06
CA ILE A 187 10.63 19.04 5.43
C ILE A 187 9.44 18.77 6.36
N ILE A 188 9.70 18.37 7.59
CA ILE A 188 8.70 18.05 8.57
C ILE A 188 8.80 18.96 9.76
#